data_996c47e56c4dae039f52f8cae996efab
#
_entry.id   996c47e56c4dae039f52f8cae996efab
#
_cell.length_a   1.000
_cell.length_b   1.000
_cell.length_c   1.000
_cell.angle_alpha   90.00
_cell.angle_beta   90.00
_cell.angle_gamma   90.00
#
_symmetry.space_group_name_H-M   'P 1'
#
loop_
_entity.id
_entity.type
_entity.pdbx_description
1 polymer ?
#
loop_
_entity_poly.entity_id
_entity_poly.type
_entity_poly.pdbx_seq_one_letter_code
_entity_poly.pdbx_strand_id
1 'polypeptide(L)'
;MKDARVQVMGIDAGGTMTDTFFVKENGSFVVGKAQSNPEDESLAIYNSSQDALSHWKSDVNKVYPELVTCVYSGTAMLNRVVQRRGMEVGLICNKGFEQMHSMGRALQSYLGYALEERLHINTHKYDDPLIPLKRIRGVTERTDVKGQVVIPVRQEEVKVAVKELLEAGAKAIVICLLQSHKNAESERIVRDIALEEIEKLGKNVPVFASVDYYPQRKESHRMNTTILEAYAAEPSRQTLSKVSNRFKEHGAKFDLRVMATHGGTISWKAKELARTIVSGPIGGVIGSKLLGETLGYDNIACSDIGGTSFDMALIVKSNFNIASDPDMARLVLSLPLVAMDSVGAGAGSFVRIDPHSRSVKLGPDSAGYRVGTCWKDSGLDTVSVTDCHIVLGYLNPDNFLGGLIKLDVDRAKKHIKEQIADIR
;
A
#
# COMPACT_ATOMS: atom_id res chain seq x y z
N MET A 1 40.54 11.59 13.72
CA MET A 1 39.14 12.00 13.82
C MET A 1 38.34 10.78 14.21
N LYS A 2 37.51 10.84 15.26
CA LYS A 2 36.57 9.74 15.56
C LYS A 2 35.65 9.60 14.34
N ASP A 3 35.49 8.39 13.82
CA ASP A 3 34.60 8.13 12.72
C ASP A 3 33.19 8.56 13.12
N ALA A 4 32.53 9.41 12.31
CA ALA A 4 31.21 9.91 12.62
C ALA A 4 30.22 8.73 12.67
N ARG A 5 29.35 8.72 13.71
CA ARG A 5 28.39 7.62 13.93
C ARG A 5 27.29 7.65 12.88
N VAL A 6 26.79 6.47 12.52
CA VAL A 6 25.60 6.35 11.70
C VAL A 6 24.36 6.65 12.55
N GLN A 7 23.50 7.57 12.12
CA GLN A 7 22.40 8.08 12.92
C GLN A 7 21.05 7.58 12.43
N VAL A 8 20.83 7.59 11.12
CA VAL A 8 19.51 7.39 10.52
C VAL A 8 19.60 6.36 9.41
N MET A 9 18.61 5.51 9.35
CA MET A 9 18.36 4.60 8.24
C MET A 9 17.00 4.93 7.60
N GLY A 10 16.97 5.02 6.28
CA GLY A 10 15.76 5.03 5.47
C GLY A 10 15.63 3.76 4.67
N ILE A 11 14.41 3.28 4.48
CA ILE A 11 14.08 2.09 3.67
C ILE A 11 12.99 2.46 2.70
N ASP A 12 13.18 2.10 1.43
CA ASP A 12 12.12 2.04 0.43
C ASP A 12 11.96 0.60 -0.06
N ALA A 13 10.91 -0.06 0.44
CA ALA A 13 10.57 -1.43 0.10
C ALA A 13 9.57 -1.44 -1.07
N GLY A 14 10.09 -1.31 -2.28
CA GLY A 14 9.29 -1.39 -3.50
C GLY A 14 8.92 -2.81 -3.90
N GLY A 15 7.97 -2.97 -4.81
CA GLY A 15 7.55 -4.28 -5.32
C GLY A 15 8.59 -4.99 -6.19
N THR A 16 9.58 -4.27 -6.70
CA THR A 16 10.63 -4.76 -7.61
C THR A 16 11.99 -4.78 -6.93
N MET A 17 12.37 -3.66 -6.34
CA MET A 17 13.65 -3.44 -5.67
C MET A 17 13.41 -2.87 -4.28
N THR A 18 14.35 -3.12 -3.38
CA THR A 18 14.40 -2.56 -2.04
C THR A 18 15.66 -1.72 -1.92
N ASP A 19 15.49 -0.47 -1.57
CA ASP A 19 16.58 0.48 -1.36
C ASP A 19 16.75 0.78 0.13
N THR A 20 17.99 0.90 0.60
CA THR A 20 18.31 1.36 1.95
C THR A 20 19.30 2.50 1.90
N PHE A 21 19.12 3.43 2.82
CA PHE A 21 19.89 4.66 2.90
C PHE A 21 20.38 4.87 4.33
N PHE A 22 21.69 5.08 4.50
CA PHE A 22 22.28 5.33 5.80
C PHE A 22 22.96 6.70 5.83
N VAL A 23 22.75 7.45 6.90
CA VAL A 23 23.33 8.79 7.10
C VAL A 23 24.12 8.84 8.40
N LYS A 24 25.33 9.40 8.35
CA LYS A 24 26.17 9.72 9.51
C LYS A 24 25.88 11.11 10.06
N GLU A 25 26.31 11.38 11.29
CA GLU A 25 26.23 12.69 11.97
C GLU A 25 26.78 13.86 11.14
N ASN A 26 27.79 13.60 10.33
CA ASN A 26 28.43 14.61 9.48
C ASN A 26 27.75 14.80 8.12
N GLY A 27 26.60 14.19 7.89
CA GLY A 27 25.83 14.25 6.64
C GLY A 27 26.33 13.32 5.53
N SER A 28 27.44 12.59 5.71
CA SER A 28 27.85 11.59 4.72
C SER A 28 26.86 10.43 4.69
N PHE A 29 26.58 9.90 3.50
CA PHE A 29 25.58 8.86 3.31
C PHE A 29 26.04 7.77 2.34
N VAL A 30 25.38 6.63 2.41
CA VAL A 30 25.48 5.55 1.44
C VAL A 30 24.09 5.01 1.12
N VAL A 31 23.93 4.48 -0.08
CA VAL A 31 22.72 3.84 -0.56
C VAL A 31 23.07 2.43 -0.98
N GLY A 32 22.21 1.48 -0.68
CA GLY A 32 22.30 0.11 -1.17
C GLY A 32 21.01 -0.33 -1.79
N LYS A 33 21.09 -1.30 -2.66
CA LYS A 33 19.97 -1.84 -3.43
C LYS A 33 19.99 -3.36 -3.45
N ALA A 34 18.80 -3.97 -3.28
CA ALA A 34 18.61 -5.40 -3.46
C ALA A 34 17.31 -5.69 -4.21
N GLN A 35 17.24 -6.85 -4.83
CA GLN A 35 15.99 -7.34 -5.41
C GLN A 35 14.98 -7.61 -4.29
N SER A 36 13.75 -7.15 -4.46
CA SER A 36 12.68 -7.38 -3.48
C SER A 36 12.34 -8.87 -3.40
N ASN A 37 12.06 -9.32 -2.18
CA ASN A 37 11.61 -10.68 -1.91
C ASN A 37 10.17 -10.64 -1.38
N PRO A 38 9.16 -11.01 -2.19
CA PRO A 38 7.75 -10.98 -1.78
C PRO A 38 7.41 -11.91 -0.61
N GLU A 39 8.21 -12.97 -0.39
CA GLU A 39 7.98 -13.93 0.69
C GLU A 39 8.62 -13.49 2.01
N ASP A 40 9.77 -12.83 1.92
CA ASP A 40 10.50 -12.28 3.08
C ASP A 40 11.12 -10.91 2.78
N GLU A 41 10.33 -9.88 2.93
CA GLU A 41 10.77 -8.48 2.76
C GLU A 41 11.93 -8.11 3.69
N SER A 42 11.98 -8.70 4.90
CA SER A 42 13.06 -8.43 5.85
C SER A 42 14.43 -8.88 5.34
N LEU A 43 14.47 -9.92 4.48
CA LEU A 43 15.70 -10.40 3.84
C LEU A 43 16.17 -9.42 2.76
N ALA A 44 15.25 -8.89 1.96
CA ALA A 44 15.60 -7.88 0.94
C ALA A 44 16.18 -6.61 1.59
N ILE A 45 15.58 -6.15 2.71
CA ILE A 45 16.09 -5.02 3.50
C ILE A 45 17.48 -5.33 4.07
N TYR A 46 17.69 -6.53 4.59
CA TYR A 46 18.99 -6.96 5.10
C TYR A 46 20.06 -6.93 4.00
N ASN A 47 19.78 -7.53 2.84
CA ASN A 47 20.70 -7.58 1.71
C ASN A 47 21.04 -6.17 1.17
N SER A 48 20.04 -5.32 1.01
CA SER A 48 20.22 -3.92 0.61
C SER A 48 21.05 -3.13 1.64
N SER A 49 20.87 -3.41 2.94
CA SER A 49 21.67 -2.80 4.01
C SER A 49 23.13 -3.23 3.96
N GLN A 50 23.39 -4.51 3.69
CA GLN A 50 24.76 -5.02 3.53
C GLN A 50 25.43 -4.40 2.30
N ASP A 51 24.72 -4.26 1.19
CA ASP A 51 25.20 -3.57 0.01
C ASP A 51 25.61 -2.13 0.32
N ALA A 52 24.70 -1.34 0.94
CA ALA A 52 24.98 0.03 1.36
C ALA A 52 26.22 0.13 2.26
N LEU A 53 26.28 -0.69 3.31
CA LEU A 53 27.35 -0.62 4.31
C LEU A 53 28.70 -1.13 3.80
N SER A 54 28.70 -1.93 2.73
CA SER A 54 29.93 -2.37 2.06
C SER A 54 30.77 -1.17 1.55
N HIS A 55 30.10 -0.10 1.10
CA HIS A 55 30.76 1.14 0.68
C HIS A 55 31.53 1.83 1.81
N TRP A 56 31.14 1.62 3.06
CA TRP A 56 31.86 2.09 4.25
C TRP A 56 32.75 1.01 4.86
N LYS A 57 32.92 -0.16 4.21
CA LYS A 57 33.64 -1.31 4.74
C LYS A 57 33.14 -1.72 6.14
N SER A 58 31.83 -1.64 6.34
CA SER A 58 31.10 -1.96 7.57
C SER A 58 30.03 -3.02 7.33
N ASP A 59 29.32 -3.41 8.36
CA ASP A 59 28.23 -4.39 8.32
C ASP A 59 27.09 -4.04 9.28
N VAL A 60 25.96 -4.72 9.16
CA VAL A 60 24.74 -4.46 9.96
C VAL A 60 24.96 -4.68 11.45
N ASN A 61 25.81 -5.64 11.87
CA ASN A 61 26.02 -5.95 13.29
C ASN A 61 26.76 -4.82 14.01
N LYS A 62 27.54 -4.03 13.27
CA LYS A 62 28.21 -2.84 13.80
C LYS A 62 27.31 -1.61 13.79
N VAL A 63 26.49 -1.45 12.72
CA VAL A 63 25.75 -0.21 12.48
C VAL A 63 24.37 -0.20 13.15
N TYR A 64 23.62 -1.29 13.11
CA TYR A 64 22.26 -1.32 13.67
C TYR A 64 22.19 -0.99 15.17
N PRO A 65 23.14 -1.42 16.02
CA PRO A 65 23.14 -1.03 17.44
C PRO A 65 23.34 0.47 17.69
N GLU A 66 23.91 1.21 16.73
CA GLU A 66 24.23 2.65 16.84
C GLU A 66 23.12 3.55 16.27
N LEU A 67 22.22 3.01 15.46
CA LEU A 67 21.14 3.78 14.84
C LEU A 67 20.19 4.39 15.88
N VAL A 68 19.88 5.66 15.70
CA VAL A 68 18.91 6.39 16.52
C VAL A 68 17.49 6.13 16.04
N THR A 69 17.31 6.06 14.73
CA THR A 69 15.98 5.85 14.11
C THR A 69 16.09 5.17 12.76
N CYS A 70 15.00 4.46 12.42
CA CYS A 70 14.80 3.89 11.10
C CYS A 70 13.40 4.24 10.61
N VAL A 71 13.32 4.75 9.39
CA VAL A 71 12.05 5.05 8.71
C VAL A 71 11.86 4.09 7.56
N TYR A 72 10.79 3.31 7.65
CA TYR A 72 10.37 2.39 6.61
C TYR A 72 9.30 3.05 5.74
N SER A 73 9.43 2.90 4.44
CA SER A 73 8.38 3.10 3.46
C SER A 73 8.24 1.87 2.57
N GLY A 74 7.04 1.59 2.09
CA GLY A 74 6.82 0.42 1.22
C GLY A 74 5.44 0.40 0.59
N THR A 75 5.31 -0.39 -0.47
CA THR A 75 4.08 -0.50 -1.28
C THR A 75 3.27 -1.77 -1.00
N ALA A 76 3.73 -2.64 -0.10
CA ALA A 76 3.11 -3.96 0.14
C ALA A 76 1.63 -3.86 0.56
N MET A 77 1.26 -2.87 1.37
CA MET A 77 -0.13 -2.65 1.81
C MET A 77 -1.03 -2.23 0.63
N LEU A 78 -0.59 -1.26 -0.16
CA LEU A 78 -1.32 -0.82 -1.35
C LEU A 78 -1.48 -1.95 -2.35
N ASN A 79 -0.43 -2.71 -2.60
CA ASN A 79 -0.45 -3.84 -3.52
C ASN A 79 -1.47 -4.91 -3.11
N ARG A 80 -1.66 -5.18 -1.81
CA ARG A 80 -2.72 -6.10 -1.33
C ARG A 80 -4.13 -5.61 -1.71
N VAL A 81 -4.36 -4.31 -1.64
CA VAL A 81 -5.66 -3.71 -2.00
C VAL A 81 -5.90 -3.78 -3.50
N VAL A 82 -4.92 -3.34 -4.29
CA VAL A 82 -5.01 -3.30 -5.77
C VAL A 82 -5.15 -4.72 -6.34
N GLN A 83 -4.37 -5.68 -5.82
CA GLN A 83 -4.40 -7.08 -6.26
C GLN A 83 -5.54 -7.90 -5.65
N ARG A 84 -6.37 -7.31 -4.77
CA ARG A 84 -7.46 -8.01 -4.06
C ARG A 84 -6.97 -9.22 -3.26
N ARG A 85 -5.78 -9.14 -2.65
CA ARG A 85 -5.12 -10.23 -1.89
C ARG A 85 -4.95 -9.88 -0.41
N GLY A 86 -5.99 -9.32 0.20
CA GLY A 86 -6.03 -9.03 1.63
C GLY A 86 -6.65 -10.15 2.46
N MET A 87 -6.87 -9.85 3.75
CA MET A 87 -7.51 -10.76 4.69
C MET A 87 -9.00 -10.93 4.36
N GLU A 88 -9.56 -12.10 4.63
CA GLU A 88 -11.00 -12.34 4.51
C GLU A 88 -11.75 -11.64 5.64
N VAL A 89 -12.28 -10.46 5.35
CA VAL A 89 -13.00 -9.61 6.32
C VAL A 89 -14.49 -9.88 6.26
N GLY A 90 -15.14 -9.96 7.43
CA GLY A 90 -16.58 -9.86 7.61
C GLY A 90 -16.98 -8.45 8.03
N LEU A 91 -18.16 -7.98 7.64
CA LEU A 91 -18.69 -6.67 7.99
C LEU A 91 -20.02 -6.80 8.73
N ILE A 92 -20.14 -6.10 9.87
CA ILE A 92 -21.42 -5.84 10.56
C ILE A 92 -21.78 -4.39 10.36
N CYS A 93 -22.97 -4.13 9.84
CA CYS A 93 -23.53 -2.78 9.66
C CYS A 93 -24.99 -2.71 10.12
N ASN A 94 -25.63 -1.55 10.00
CA ASN A 94 -27.07 -1.47 10.25
C ASN A 94 -27.85 -2.27 9.20
N LYS A 95 -28.89 -2.95 9.63
CA LYS A 95 -29.80 -3.70 8.76
C LYS A 95 -30.41 -2.79 7.70
N GLY A 96 -30.38 -3.24 6.44
CA GLY A 96 -30.79 -2.46 5.27
C GLY A 96 -29.67 -1.62 4.64
N PHE A 97 -28.44 -1.64 5.19
CA PHE A 97 -27.27 -0.91 4.69
C PHE A 97 -26.15 -1.84 4.20
N GLU A 98 -26.44 -3.13 4.00
CA GLU A 98 -25.46 -4.16 3.61
C GLU A 98 -24.81 -3.85 2.25
N GLN A 99 -25.50 -3.11 1.38
CA GLN A 99 -24.97 -2.72 0.07
C GLN A 99 -24.09 -1.45 0.12
N MET A 100 -23.99 -0.77 1.26
CA MET A 100 -23.29 0.52 1.35
C MET A 100 -21.82 0.41 0.97
N HIS A 101 -21.16 -0.71 1.29
CA HIS A 101 -19.76 -0.95 0.94
C HIS A 101 -19.55 -1.03 -0.58
N SER A 102 -20.42 -1.69 -1.31
CA SER A 102 -20.31 -1.83 -2.77
C SER A 102 -20.79 -0.59 -3.52
N MET A 103 -21.83 0.08 -3.02
CA MET A 103 -22.42 1.23 -3.71
C MET A 103 -21.69 2.54 -3.46
N GLY A 104 -21.13 2.76 -2.25
CA GLY A 104 -20.38 3.96 -1.89
C GLY A 104 -21.08 5.28 -2.24
N ARG A 105 -22.41 5.38 -2.08
CA ARG A 105 -23.26 6.48 -2.57
C ARG A 105 -23.23 6.65 -4.09
N ALA A 106 -23.05 5.57 -4.84
CA ALA A 106 -22.87 5.54 -6.29
C ALA A 106 -21.59 6.22 -6.83
N LEU A 107 -20.76 6.81 -5.99
CA LEU A 107 -19.49 7.43 -6.41
C LEU A 107 -18.49 6.38 -6.90
N GLN A 108 -18.45 5.20 -6.30
CA GLN A 108 -17.50 4.15 -6.65
C GLN A 108 -17.70 3.56 -8.06
N SER A 109 -18.87 3.79 -8.68
CA SER A 109 -19.14 3.30 -10.04
C SER A 109 -18.31 3.97 -11.13
N TYR A 110 -17.74 5.15 -10.86
CA TYR A 110 -16.95 5.92 -11.83
C TYR A 110 -15.63 6.49 -11.26
N LEU A 111 -15.30 6.21 -10.02
CA LEU A 111 -13.99 6.59 -9.45
C LEU A 111 -12.86 5.93 -10.24
N GLY A 112 -11.83 6.71 -10.56
CA GLY A 112 -10.67 6.23 -11.31
C GLY A 112 -10.89 6.05 -12.80
N TYR A 113 -12.08 6.34 -13.35
CA TYR A 113 -12.32 6.31 -14.79
C TYR A 113 -11.87 7.60 -15.47
N ALA A 114 -11.32 7.48 -16.68
CA ALA A 114 -11.08 8.61 -17.57
C ALA A 114 -12.40 9.27 -17.96
N LEU A 115 -12.35 10.51 -18.46
CA LEU A 115 -13.56 11.28 -18.83
C LEU A 115 -14.39 10.53 -19.88
N GLU A 116 -13.74 9.97 -20.89
CA GLU A 116 -14.38 9.20 -21.96
C GLU A 116 -15.13 8.01 -21.40
N GLU A 117 -14.54 7.28 -20.46
CA GLU A 117 -15.18 6.12 -19.84
C GLU A 117 -16.38 6.53 -18.97
N ARG A 118 -16.34 7.71 -18.32
CA ARG A 118 -17.47 8.24 -17.54
C ARG A 118 -18.65 8.62 -18.38
N LEU A 119 -18.45 8.98 -19.67
CA LEU A 119 -19.51 9.33 -20.60
C LEU A 119 -20.22 8.12 -21.19
N HIS A 120 -19.66 6.93 -21.07
CA HIS A 120 -20.23 5.70 -21.60
C HIS A 120 -20.83 4.83 -20.48
N ILE A 121 -22.16 4.77 -20.39
CA ILE A 121 -22.86 4.04 -19.33
C ILE A 121 -22.47 2.55 -19.28
N ASN A 122 -22.09 1.95 -20.41
CA ASN A 122 -21.66 0.55 -20.47
C ASN A 122 -20.33 0.28 -19.75
N THR A 123 -19.52 1.30 -19.47
CA THR A 123 -18.26 1.19 -18.74
C THR A 123 -18.47 1.36 -17.23
N HIS A 124 -19.62 1.89 -16.81
CA HIS A 124 -19.95 2.12 -15.41
C HIS A 124 -20.21 0.78 -14.70
N LYS A 125 -19.15 0.20 -14.18
CA LYS A 125 -19.20 -1.01 -13.34
C LYS A 125 -18.78 -0.70 -11.92
N TYR A 126 -19.51 -1.25 -10.95
CA TYR A 126 -18.96 -1.37 -9.63
C TYR A 126 -17.84 -2.42 -9.67
N ASP A 127 -16.72 -2.12 -9.06
CA ASP A 127 -15.68 -3.12 -8.85
C ASP A 127 -16.18 -4.22 -7.93
N ASP A 128 -15.57 -5.38 -8.03
CA ASP A 128 -15.74 -6.43 -7.03
C ASP A 128 -15.37 -5.86 -5.65
N PRO A 129 -16.30 -5.85 -4.70
CA PRO A 129 -16.05 -5.23 -3.39
C PRO A 129 -14.97 -6.00 -2.63
N LEU A 130 -14.22 -5.31 -1.76
CA LEU A 130 -13.23 -5.97 -0.89
C LEU A 130 -13.89 -7.03 0.02
N ILE A 131 -15.15 -6.79 0.41
CA ILE A 131 -15.95 -7.72 1.19
C ILE A 131 -17.15 -8.15 0.34
N PRO A 132 -17.23 -9.41 -0.09
CA PRO A 132 -18.39 -9.91 -0.82
C PRO A 132 -19.64 -9.95 0.07
N LEU A 133 -20.83 -9.74 -0.51
CA LEU A 133 -22.09 -9.65 0.22
C LEU A 133 -22.35 -10.84 1.17
N LYS A 134 -21.88 -12.03 0.81
CA LYS A 134 -21.98 -13.22 1.69
C LYS A 134 -21.28 -13.06 3.04
N ARG A 135 -20.34 -12.12 3.17
CA ARG A 135 -19.64 -11.79 4.42
C ARG A 135 -20.06 -10.43 4.98
N ILE A 136 -21.28 -9.97 4.69
CA ILE A 136 -21.86 -8.75 5.27
C ILE A 136 -23.15 -9.12 6.01
N ARG A 137 -23.32 -8.60 7.22
CA ARG A 137 -24.52 -8.82 8.03
C ARG A 137 -25.05 -7.50 8.60
N GLY A 138 -26.33 -7.29 8.45
CA GLY A 138 -27.04 -6.19 9.06
C GLY A 138 -27.60 -6.55 10.44
N VAL A 139 -27.44 -5.67 11.41
CA VAL A 139 -28.03 -5.79 12.76
C VAL A 139 -29.00 -4.66 13.01
N THR A 140 -30.06 -4.96 13.74
CA THR A 140 -31.10 -3.97 14.10
C THR A 140 -30.54 -3.05 15.18
N GLU A 141 -30.30 -1.82 14.80
CA GLU A 141 -29.90 -0.70 15.64
C GLU A 141 -30.21 0.61 14.92
N ARG A 142 -30.52 1.69 15.66
CA ARG A 142 -30.63 3.02 15.09
C ARG A 142 -30.23 4.09 16.09
N THR A 143 -29.17 4.80 15.75
CA THR A 143 -28.78 6.08 16.35
C THR A 143 -29.16 7.20 15.38
N ASP A 144 -29.79 8.27 15.87
CA ASP A 144 -30.22 9.42 15.07
C ASP A 144 -29.08 10.41 14.81
N VAL A 145 -29.36 11.43 14.00
CA VAL A 145 -28.38 12.47 13.63
C VAL A 145 -27.93 13.35 14.81
N LYS A 146 -28.61 13.30 15.93
CA LYS A 146 -28.25 13.98 17.18
C LYS A 146 -27.40 13.11 18.10
N GLY A 147 -27.26 11.81 17.80
CA GLY A 147 -26.57 10.82 18.61
C GLY A 147 -27.47 10.14 19.65
N GLN A 148 -28.80 10.26 19.54
CA GLN A 148 -29.74 9.58 20.43
C GLN A 148 -29.99 8.16 19.89
N VAL A 149 -29.92 7.17 20.76
CA VAL A 149 -30.27 5.79 20.43
C VAL A 149 -31.79 5.66 20.33
N VAL A 150 -32.32 5.54 19.13
CA VAL A 150 -33.76 5.39 18.83
C VAL A 150 -34.17 3.93 18.89
N ILE A 151 -33.33 3.04 18.38
CA ILE A 151 -33.53 1.61 18.47
C ILE A 151 -32.22 1.01 19.04
N PRO A 152 -32.28 0.40 20.24
CA PRO A 152 -31.12 -0.21 20.84
C PRO A 152 -30.65 -1.47 20.04
N VAL A 153 -29.39 -1.80 20.20
CA VAL A 153 -28.78 -2.98 19.57
C VAL A 153 -29.53 -4.25 19.98
N ARG A 154 -29.95 -5.04 18.99
CA ARG A 154 -30.50 -6.38 19.22
C ARG A 154 -29.37 -7.39 19.36
N GLN A 155 -29.00 -7.68 20.60
CA GLN A 155 -27.82 -8.48 20.93
C GLN A 155 -27.82 -9.88 20.28
N GLU A 156 -28.97 -10.55 20.23
CA GLU A 156 -29.07 -11.89 19.62
C GLU A 156 -28.79 -11.87 18.11
N GLU A 157 -29.19 -10.79 17.41
CA GLU A 157 -28.84 -10.63 15.99
C GLU A 157 -27.33 -10.48 15.80
N VAL A 158 -26.62 -9.84 16.71
CA VAL A 158 -25.15 -9.70 16.67
C VAL A 158 -24.48 -11.07 16.84
N LYS A 159 -24.92 -11.88 17.80
CA LYS A 159 -24.38 -13.23 18.02
C LYS A 159 -24.57 -14.11 16.78
N VAL A 160 -25.76 -14.08 16.17
CA VAL A 160 -26.04 -14.79 14.92
C VAL A 160 -25.15 -14.29 13.80
N ALA A 161 -25.03 -12.94 13.61
CA ALA A 161 -24.19 -12.34 12.60
C ALA A 161 -22.72 -12.77 12.71
N VAL A 162 -22.18 -12.81 13.92
CA VAL A 162 -20.79 -13.25 14.16
C VAL A 162 -20.61 -14.72 13.72
N LYS A 163 -21.50 -15.62 14.12
CA LYS A 163 -21.44 -17.04 13.74
C LYS A 163 -21.45 -17.20 12.22
N GLU A 164 -22.42 -16.58 11.56
CA GLU A 164 -22.57 -16.65 10.11
C GLU A 164 -21.36 -16.08 9.36
N LEU A 165 -20.78 -14.97 9.86
CA LEU A 165 -19.56 -14.39 9.26
C LEU A 165 -18.37 -15.33 9.39
N LEU A 166 -18.19 -15.98 10.55
CA LEU A 166 -17.12 -16.94 10.78
C LEU A 166 -17.31 -18.22 9.95
N GLU A 167 -18.55 -18.68 9.77
CA GLU A 167 -18.90 -19.78 8.87
C GLU A 167 -18.66 -19.43 7.40
N ALA A 168 -18.91 -18.16 7.02
CA ALA A 168 -18.59 -17.63 5.69
C ALA A 168 -17.08 -17.39 5.45
N GLY A 169 -16.22 -17.76 6.42
CA GLY A 169 -14.77 -17.73 6.32
C GLY A 169 -14.14 -16.38 6.71
N ALA A 170 -14.82 -15.54 7.47
CA ALA A 170 -14.22 -14.30 7.96
C ALA A 170 -13.08 -14.59 8.95
N LYS A 171 -11.93 -13.95 8.72
CA LYS A 171 -10.73 -13.97 9.57
C LYS A 171 -10.51 -12.66 10.35
N ALA A 172 -11.31 -11.65 10.06
CA ALA A 172 -11.42 -10.41 10.81
C ALA A 172 -12.86 -9.92 10.70
N ILE A 173 -13.36 -9.18 11.70
CA ILE A 173 -14.69 -8.57 11.67
C ILE A 173 -14.55 -7.06 11.80
N VAL A 174 -15.14 -6.32 10.86
CA VAL A 174 -15.29 -4.86 10.92
C VAL A 174 -16.72 -4.54 11.34
N ILE A 175 -16.87 -3.55 12.19
CA ILE A 175 -18.16 -3.02 12.63
C ILE A 175 -18.22 -1.55 12.24
N CYS A 176 -19.27 -1.16 11.51
CA CYS A 176 -19.50 0.24 11.14
C CYS A 176 -21.00 0.53 11.16
N LEU A 177 -21.44 1.26 12.20
CA LEU A 177 -22.83 1.65 12.35
C LEU A 177 -23.05 3.12 11.99
N LEU A 178 -24.27 3.45 11.62
CA LEU A 178 -24.68 4.82 11.31
C LEU A 178 -24.54 5.72 12.53
N GLN A 179 -24.07 6.95 12.32
CA GLN A 179 -23.93 7.99 13.34
C GLN A 179 -23.03 7.62 14.54
N SER A 180 -22.26 6.53 14.49
CA SER A 180 -21.37 6.13 15.60
C SER A 180 -20.30 7.17 15.92
N HIS A 181 -19.94 8.05 14.98
CA HIS A 181 -19.07 9.21 15.24
C HIS A 181 -19.71 10.25 16.20
N LYS A 182 -21.06 10.26 16.34
CA LYS A 182 -21.81 11.10 17.29
C LYS A 182 -21.97 10.39 18.63
N ASN A 183 -22.32 9.11 18.58
CA ASN A 183 -22.46 8.25 19.76
C ASN A 183 -21.86 6.87 19.47
N ALA A 184 -20.77 6.58 20.13
CA ALA A 184 -20.00 5.35 19.97
C ALA A 184 -20.61 4.14 20.68
N GLU A 185 -21.60 4.34 21.55
CA GLU A 185 -22.10 3.32 22.48
C GLU A 185 -22.60 2.06 21.76
N SER A 186 -23.51 2.23 20.80
CA SER A 186 -24.08 1.10 20.05
C SER A 186 -23.02 0.26 19.34
N GLU A 187 -22.03 0.91 18.71
CA GLU A 187 -20.96 0.22 17.98
C GLU A 187 -20.02 -0.53 18.93
N ARG A 188 -19.75 0.03 20.11
CA ARG A 188 -18.97 -0.65 21.17
C ARG A 188 -19.69 -1.83 21.78
N ILE A 189 -21.01 -1.72 22.00
CA ILE A 189 -21.84 -2.86 22.43
C ILE A 189 -21.75 -4.01 21.41
N VAL A 190 -21.88 -3.71 20.11
CA VAL A 190 -21.75 -4.72 19.06
C VAL A 190 -20.34 -5.35 19.06
N ARG A 191 -19.29 -4.55 19.26
CA ARG A 191 -17.91 -5.02 19.37
C ARG A 191 -17.73 -5.98 20.54
N ASP A 192 -18.22 -5.59 21.71
CA ASP A 192 -18.02 -6.37 22.94
C ASP A 192 -18.76 -7.71 22.85
N ILE A 193 -20.00 -7.72 22.33
CA ILE A 193 -20.74 -8.96 22.04
C ILE A 193 -20.02 -9.82 21.02
N ALA A 194 -19.45 -9.22 19.97
CA ALA A 194 -18.71 -9.95 18.96
C ALA A 194 -17.46 -10.63 19.53
N LEU A 195 -16.71 -9.93 20.39
CA LEU A 195 -15.53 -10.49 21.06
C LEU A 195 -15.92 -11.65 21.99
N GLU A 196 -16.98 -11.49 22.82
CA GLU A 196 -17.47 -12.57 23.66
C GLU A 196 -17.92 -13.81 22.87
N GLU A 197 -18.61 -13.60 21.75
CA GLU A 197 -19.09 -14.73 20.95
C GLU A 197 -17.93 -15.45 20.22
N ILE A 198 -16.91 -14.71 19.73
CA ILE A 198 -15.69 -15.28 19.16
C ILE A 198 -14.94 -16.12 20.19
N GLU A 199 -14.82 -15.63 21.43
CA GLU A 199 -14.18 -16.34 22.53
C GLU A 199 -14.93 -17.62 22.88
N LYS A 200 -16.28 -17.58 23.02
CA LYS A 200 -17.12 -18.77 23.25
C LYS A 200 -16.97 -19.82 22.18
N LEU A 201 -16.71 -19.43 20.94
CA LEU A 201 -16.45 -20.32 19.81
C LEU A 201 -15.01 -20.85 19.77
N GLY A 202 -14.15 -20.49 20.74
CA GLY A 202 -12.75 -20.89 20.79
C GLY A 202 -11.90 -20.37 19.62
N LYS A 203 -12.31 -19.25 19.01
CA LYS A 203 -11.61 -18.64 17.86
C LYS A 203 -10.81 -17.40 18.30
N ASN A 204 -9.79 -17.06 17.53
CA ASN A 204 -9.03 -15.83 17.69
C ASN A 204 -9.15 -15.00 16.41
N VAL A 205 -10.15 -14.12 16.37
CA VAL A 205 -10.48 -13.28 15.21
C VAL A 205 -10.53 -11.82 15.68
N PRO A 206 -9.71 -10.93 15.11
CA PRO A 206 -9.69 -9.53 15.50
C PRO A 206 -10.99 -8.81 15.07
N VAL A 207 -11.43 -7.87 15.92
CA VAL A 207 -12.63 -7.05 15.71
C VAL A 207 -12.23 -5.58 15.65
N PHE A 208 -12.70 -4.89 14.61
CA PHE A 208 -12.39 -3.50 14.30
C PHE A 208 -13.68 -2.68 14.34
N ALA A 209 -13.95 -1.98 15.45
CA ALA A 209 -15.04 -1.02 15.51
C ALA A 209 -14.60 0.31 14.88
N SER A 210 -15.35 0.82 13.91
CA SER A 210 -14.93 1.99 13.10
C SER A 210 -14.70 3.23 13.96
N VAL A 211 -15.48 3.40 15.00
CA VAL A 211 -15.39 4.53 15.94
C VAL A 211 -14.11 4.53 16.78
N ASP A 212 -13.50 3.36 16.99
CA ASP A 212 -12.27 3.23 17.76
C ASP A 212 -11.01 3.51 16.94
N TYR A 213 -11.13 3.56 15.58
CA TYR A 213 -10.05 3.81 14.64
C TYR A 213 -10.19 5.16 13.93
N TYR A 214 -11.38 5.42 13.35
CA TYR A 214 -11.64 6.59 12.51
C TYR A 214 -12.96 7.25 12.87
N PRO A 215 -13.08 7.93 14.03
CA PRO A 215 -14.35 8.52 14.53
C PRO A 215 -14.75 9.77 13.74
N GLN A 216 -14.92 9.64 12.42
CA GLN A 216 -15.21 10.74 11.52
C GLN A 216 -16.61 10.61 10.91
N ARG A 217 -17.14 11.73 10.38
CA ARG A 217 -18.36 11.75 9.58
C ARG A 217 -18.20 10.93 8.32
N LYS A 218 -19.28 10.74 7.57
CA LYS A 218 -19.34 10.01 6.30
C LYS A 218 -19.07 8.51 6.49
N GLU A 219 -20.14 7.80 6.81
CA GLU A 219 -20.11 6.38 7.16
C GLU A 219 -19.40 5.50 6.13
N SER A 220 -19.65 5.72 4.84
CA SER A 220 -18.98 4.92 3.77
C SER A 220 -17.47 5.13 3.77
N HIS A 221 -16.98 6.34 4.00
CA HIS A 221 -15.54 6.66 4.07
C HIS A 221 -14.92 6.01 5.30
N ARG A 222 -15.57 6.16 6.46
CA ARG A 222 -15.14 5.54 7.73
C ARG A 222 -15.14 4.01 7.61
N MET A 223 -16.20 3.44 7.01
CA MET A 223 -16.30 2.01 6.74
C MET A 223 -15.14 1.51 5.86
N ASN A 224 -14.92 2.14 4.70
CA ASN A 224 -13.85 1.77 3.79
C ASN A 224 -12.47 1.84 4.48
N THR A 225 -12.21 2.91 5.25
CA THR A 225 -10.93 3.08 5.94
C THR A 225 -10.72 2.01 7.02
N THR A 226 -11.78 1.66 7.76
CA THR A 226 -11.71 0.59 8.77
C THR A 226 -11.58 -0.79 8.12
N ILE A 227 -12.21 -0.99 6.96
CA ILE A 227 -12.02 -2.20 6.15
C ILE A 227 -10.56 -2.33 5.73
N LEU A 228 -9.90 -1.24 5.29
CA LEU A 228 -8.48 -1.27 4.94
C LEU A 228 -7.59 -1.63 6.14
N GLU A 229 -7.94 -1.19 7.35
CA GLU A 229 -7.22 -1.57 8.57
C GLU A 229 -7.24 -3.09 8.78
N ALA A 230 -8.40 -3.71 8.65
CA ALA A 230 -8.54 -5.16 8.78
C ALA A 230 -7.98 -5.91 7.56
N TYR A 231 -8.24 -5.43 6.34
CA TYR A 231 -7.96 -6.13 5.09
C TYR A 231 -6.47 -6.12 4.71
N ALA A 232 -5.81 -4.97 4.85
CA ALA A 232 -4.46 -4.75 4.35
C ALA A 232 -3.46 -4.38 5.46
N ALA A 233 -3.85 -3.56 6.44
CA ALA A 233 -2.92 -3.09 7.46
C ALA A 233 -2.57 -4.18 8.46
N GLU A 234 -3.52 -4.98 8.91
CA GLU A 234 -3.26 -6.07 9.87
C GLU A 234 -2.30 -7.14 9.30
N PRO A 235 -2.47 -7.63 8.06
CA PRO A 235 -1.45 -8.48 7.44
C PRO A 235 -0.08 -7.80 7.28
N SER A 236 -0.04 -6.48 7.03
CA SER A 236 1.20 -5.73 6.91
C SER A 236 1.92 -5.59 8.25
N ARG A 237 1.18 -5.53 9.35
CA ARG A 237 1.72 -5.54 10.72
C ARG A 237 2.59 -6.78 10.97
N GLN A 238 2.18 -7.94 10.47
CA GLN A 238 2.97 -9.18 10.57
C GLN A 238 4.29 -9.06 9.80
N THR A 239 4.28 -8.48 8.60
CA THR A 239 5.50 -8.21 7.82
C THR A 239 6.44 -7.26 8.56
N LEU A 240 5.92 -6.14 9.06
CA LEU A 240 6.70 -5.15 9.83
C LEU A 240 7.25 -5.72 11.14
N SER A 241 6.51 -6.66 11.77
CA SER A 241 7.01 -7.39 12.93
C SER A 241 8.24 -8.24 12.59
N LYS A 242 8.23 -8.96 11.46
CA LYS A 242 9.39 -9.73 10.98
C LYS A 242 10.59 -8.82 10.73
N VAL A 243 10.35 -7.68 10.05
CA VAL A 243 11.40 -6.65 9.81
C VAL A 243 11.98 -6.14 11.13
N SER A 244 11.12 -5.75 12.09
CA SER A 244 11.54 -5.29 13.40
C SER A 244 12.34 -6.34 14.18
N ASN A 245 11.93 -7.61 14.10
CA ASN A 245 12.63 -8.70 14.79
C ASN A 245 14.00 -8.94 14.17
N ARG A 246 14.13 -8.94 12.84
CA ARG A 246 15.43 -9.05 12.16
C ARG A 246 16.39 -7.93 12.56
N PHE A 247 15.91 -6.71 12.68
CA PHE A 247 16.75 -5.61 13.22
C PHE A 247 17.26 -5.89 14.65
N LYS A 248 16.38 -6.39 15.53
CA LYS A 248 16.74 -6.74 16.91
C LYS A 248 17.74 -7.89 17.00
N GLU A 249 17.63 -8.89 16.13
CA GLU A 249 18.60 -10.01 16.01
C GLU A 249 20.01 -9.50 15.72
N HIS A 250 20.13 -8.38 15.01
CA HIS A 250 21.39 -7.69 14.73
C HIS A 250 21.70 -6.52 15.69
N GLY A 251 21.06 -6.49 16.86
CA GLY A 251 21.37 -5.57 17.96
C GLY A 251 20.73 -4.18 17.88
N ALA A 252 19.78 -3.93 16.96
CA ALA A 252 19.09 -2.66 16.88
C ALA A 252 18.28 -2.34 18.15
N LYS A 253 18.34 -1.09 18.59
CA LYS A 253 17.66 -0.58 19.81
C LYS A 253 16.54 0.40 19.49
N PHE A 254 16.44 0.87 18.27
CA PHE A 254 15.40 1.81 17.83
C PHE A 254 14.03 1.13 17.67
N ASP A 255 12.95 1.92 17.74
CA ASP A 255 11.62 1.49 17.33
C ASP A 255 11.42 1.86 15.85
N LEU A 256 11.00 0.88 15.05
CA LEU A 256 10.76 1.05 13.60
C LEU A 256 9.65 2.07 13.38
N ARG A 257 9.92 3.12 12.61
CA ARG A 257 8.94 4.12 12.18
C ARG A 257 8.50 3.81 10.75
N VAL A 258 7.25 4.07 10.45
CA VAL A 258 6.70 3.91 9.10
C VAL A 258 6.24 5.26 8.58
N MET A 259 6.58 5.58 7.33
CA MET A 259 6.11 6.80 6.67
C MET A 259 4.59 6.78 6.56
N ALA A 260 3.94 7.86 6.96
CA ALA A 260 2.49 7.99 6.95
C ALA A 260 2.00 8.82 5.75
N THR A 261 0.76 8.58 5.36
CA THR A 261 0.09 9.21 4.20
C THR A 261 0.05 10.74 4.23
N HIS A 262 0.21 11.37 5.40
CA HIS A 262 0.22 12.82 5.57
C HIS A 262 1.63 13.44 5.61
N GLY A 263 2.68 12.63 5.36
CA GLY A 263 4.07 13.11 5.34
C GLY A 263 4.81 13.05 6.67
N GLY A 264 4.18 12.58 7.75
CA GLY A 264 4.84 12.29 9.03
C GLY A 264 5.24 10.81 9.14
N THR A 265 5.67 10.38 10.32
CA THR A 265 5.95 8.98 10.63
C THR A 265 5.17 8.51 11.84
N ILE A 266 4.75 7.25 11.84
CA ILE A 266 4.10 6.58 12.98
C ILE A 266 4.87 5.32 13.35
N SER A 267 4.68 4.81 14.58
CA SER A 267 5.23 3.50 14.95
C SER A 267 4.52 2.40 14.15
N TRP A 268 5.24 1.35 13.75
CA TRP A 268 4.63 0.17 13.12
C TRP A 268 3.59 -0.54 14.02
N LYS A 269 3.65 -0.27 15.34
CA LYS A 269 2.69 -0.76 16.33
C LYS A 269 1.46 0.15 16.47
N ALA A 270 1.41 1.28 15.76
CA ALA A 270 0.29 2.20 15.84
C ALA A 270 -1.03 1.47 15.50
N LYS A 271 -2.09 1.84 16.21
CA LYS A 271 -3.42 1.26 16.02
C LYS A 271 -3.91 1.49 14.58
N GLU A 272 -3.75 2.71 14.07
CA GLU A 272 -4.23 3.16 12.76
C GLU A 272 -3.16 2.98 11.68
N LEU A 273 -2.75 1.74 11.43
CA LEU A 273 -1.67 1.44 10.49
C LEU A 273 -2.05 1.70 9.02
N ALA A 274 -3.34 1.69 8.67
CA ALA A 274 -3.79 2.06 7.32
C ALA A 274 -3.37 3.49 6.91
N ARG A 275 -3.01 4.37 7.87
CA ARG A 275 -2.36 5.65 7.58
C ARG A 275 -0.98 5.53 6.90
N THR A 276 -0.48 4.35 6.68
CA THR A 276 0.80 4.08 5.99
C THR A 276 0.61 3.38 4.65
N ILE A 277 -0.63 3.30 4.15
CA ILE A 277 -0.96 2.54 2.94
C ILE A 277 -0.24 3.04 1.68
N VAL A 278 0.02 4.35 1.60
CA VAL A 278 0.90 4.96 0.62
C VAL A 278 2.04 5.64 1.39
N SER A 279 3.25 5.15 1.25
CA SER A 279 4.39 5.64 2.04
C SER A 279 5.61 5.97 1.19
N GLY A 280 6.04 5.14 0.25
CA GLY A 280 7.21 5.37 -0.60
C GLY A 280 7.16 6.69 -1.35
N PRO A 281 6.19 6.89 -2.24
CA PRO A 281 6.08 8.12 -3.03
C PRO A 281 5.96 9.39 -2.17
N ILE A 282 5.31 9.30 -1.00
CA ILE A 282 5.20 10.43 -0.05
C ILE A 282 6.57 10.83 0.50
N GLY A 283 7.42 9.84 0.82
CA GLY A 283 8.81 10.10 1.21
C GLY A 283 9.56 10.87 0.13
N GLY A 284 9.35 10.52 -1.14
CA GLY A 284 9.89 11.24 -2.30
C GLY A 284 9.43 12.69 -2.39
N VAL A 285 8.14 12.96 -2.16
CA VAL A 285 7.59 14.34 -2.14
C VAL A 285 8.20 15.17 -1.01
N ILE A 286 8.34 14.60 0.19
CA ILE A 286 8.97 15.29 1.34
C ILE A 286 10.44 15.58 1.05
N GLY A 287 11.18 14.62 0.48
CA GLY A 287 12.57 14.81 0.07
C GLY A 287 12.73 15.87 -1.01
N SER A 288 11.84 15.87 -2.00
CA SER A 288 11.81 16.88 -3.07
C SER A 288 11.53 18.29 -2.53
N LYS A 289 10.63 18.42 -1.53
CA LYS A 289 10.38 19.70 -0.86
C LYS A 289 11.65 20.21 -0.17
N LEU A 290 12.32 19.39 0.63
CA LEU A 290 13.56 19.75 1.32
C LEU A 290 14.67 20.15 0.32
N LEU A 291 14.81 19.39 -0.77
CA LEU A 291 15.77 19.70 -1.82
C LEU A 291 15.47 21.04 -2.49
N GLY A 292 14.19 21.30 -2.82
CA GLY A 292 13.76 22.58 -3.39
C GLY A 292 14.05 23.77 -2.49
N GLU A 293 13.70 23.66 -1.20
CA GLU A 293 14.00 24.68 -0.21
C GLU A 293 15.52 24.95 -0.11
N THR A 294 16.33 23.90 -0.16
CA THR A 294 17.80 24.02 -0.12
C THR A 294 18.36 24.69 -1.38
N LEU A 295 17.74 24.44 -2.55
CA LEU A 295 18.18 24.98 -3.84
C LEU A 295 17.49 26.30 -4.22
N GLY A 296 16.54 26.79 -3.41
CA GLY A 296 15.79 28.02 -3.66
C GLY A 296 14.67 27.89 -4.69
N TYR A 297 14.08 26.69 -4.86
CA TYR A 297 12.94 26.47 -5.74
C TYR A 297 11.64 26.29 -4.95
N ASP A 298 10.68 27.16 -5.18
CA ASP A 298 9.37 27.13 -4.52
C ASP A 298 8.33 26.25 -5.23
N ASN A 299 8.53 25.98 -6.52
CA ASN A 299 7.60 25.21 -7.34
C ASN A 299 8.34 24.02 -7.95
N ILE A 300 7.85 22.81 -7.67
CA ILE A 300 8.51 21.57 -8.05
C ILE A 300 7.47 20.59 -8.58
N ALA A 301 7.74 19.98 -9.72
CA ALA A 301 7.05 18.79 -10.19
C ALA A 301 7.88 17.58 -9.77
N CYS A 302 7.29 16.75 -8.92
CA CYS A 302 7.89 15.48 -8.49
C CYS A 302 7.43 14.38 -9.43
N SER A 303 8.35 13.51 -9.85
CA SER A 303 8.04 12.32 -10.62
C SER A 303 8.85 11.13 -10.09
N ASP A 304 8.17 10.02 -9.82
CA ASP A 304 8.77 8.76 -9.39
C ASP A 304 8.33 7.64 -10.33
N ILE A 305 9.29 7.04 -11.04
CA ILE A 305 9.03 5.96 -11.99
C ILE A 305 9.57 4.66 -11.39
N GLY A 306 8.67 3.89 -10.80
CA GLY A 306 8.97 2.57 -10.27
C GLY A 306 8.86 1.46 -11.32
N GLY A 307 8.95 0.21 -10.86
CA GLY A 307 8.74 -0.97 -11.72
C GLY A 307 7.29 -1.18 -12.15
N THR A 308 6.32 -0.70 -11.34
CA THR A 308 4.88 -0.97 -11.49
C THR A 308 4.04 0.27 -11.70
N SER A 309 4.47 1.44 -11.21
CA SER A 309 3.73 2.69 -11.25
C SER A 309 4.62 3.86 -11.63
N PHE A 310 3.98 4.92 -12.08
CA PHE A 310 4.52 6.25 -12.24
C PHE A 310 3.71 7.19 -11.35
N ASP A 311 4.37 7.74 -10.34
CA ASP A 311 3.76 8.59 -9.33
C ASP A 311 4.18 10.04 -9.54
N MET A 312 3.22 10.98 -9.45
CA MET A 312 3.44 12.41 -9.68
C MET A 312 2.83 13.23 -8.54
N ALA A 313 3.55 14.27 -8.13
CA ALA A 313 3.05 15.25 -7.18
C ALA A 313 3.53 16.66 -7.53
N LEU A 314 2.81 17.67 -7.05
CA LEU A 314 3.16 19.05 -7.21
C LEU A 314 3.40 19.73 -5.86
N ILE A 315 4.51 20.43 -5.76
CA ILE A 315 4.82 21.36 -4.67
C ILE A 315 4.70 22.76 -5.25
N VAL A 316 3.84 23.58 -4.66
CA VAL A 316 3.58 24.96 -5.11
C VAL A 316 3.76 25.89 -3.94
N LYS A 317 4.62 26.92 -4.10
CA LYS A 317 5.00 27.86 -3.04
C LYS A 317 5.50 27.11 -1.79
N SER A 318 6.39 26.15 -2.00
CA SER A 318 6.98 25.29 -0.97
C SER A 318 5.96 24.46 -0.16
N ASN A 319 4.74 24.25 -0.68
CA ASN A 319 3.71 23.45 -0.03
C ASN A 319 3.13 22.41 -0.99
N PHE A 320 2.80 21.25 -0.47
CA PHE A 320 2.00 20.22 -1.14
C PHE A 320 0.59 20.16 -0.53
N ASN A 321 -0.38 19.78 -1.32
CA ASN A 321 -1.76 19.63 -0.86
C ASN A 321 -1.94 18.30 -0.11
N ILE A 322 -2.84 18.33 0.89
CA ILE A 322 -3.29 17.13 1.59
C ILE A 322 -4.80 16.98 1.36
N ALA A 323 -5.19 15.89 0.74
CA ALA A 323 -6.60 15.53 0.59
C ALA A 323 -7.13 14.94 1.90
N SER A 324 -8.29 15.40 2.35
CA SER A 324 -8.95 14.88 3.56
C SER A 324 -9.79 13.62 3.31
N ASP A 325 -10.32 13.51 2.09
CA ASP A 325 -11.17 12.41 1.64
C ASP A 325 -10.63 11.86 0.30
N PRO A 326 -9.42 11.26 0.30
CA PRO A 326 -8.84 10.74 -0.93
C PRO A 326 -9.62 9.55 -1.46
N ASP A 327 -9.63 9.40 -2.78
CA ASP A 327 -9.99 8.15 -3.43
C ASP A 327 -8.72 7.33 -3.70
N MET A 328 -8.77 6.05 -3.42
CA MET A 328 -7.68 5.12 -3.67
C MET A 328 -8.22 3.73 -3.97
N ALA A 329 -7.75 3.13 -5.05
CA ALA A 329 -8.24 1.84 -5.51
C ALA A 329 -9.79 1.79 -5.61
N ARG A 330 -10.39 2.90 -6.02
CA ARG A 330 -11.84 3.15 -6.14
C ARG A 330 -12.60 3.12 -4.80
N LEU A 331 -11.90 3.40 -3.70
CA LEU A 331 -12.47 3.53 -2.38
C LEU A 331 -12.25 4.96 -1.87
N VAL A 332 -13.31 5.64 -1.48
CA VAL A 332 -13.19 6.93 -0.79
C VAL A 332 -12.88 6.69 0.68
N LEU A 333 -11.86 7.36 1.20
CA LEU A 333 -11.30 7.10 2.53
C LEU A 333 -11.44 8.30 3.47
N SER A 334 -11.39 8.05 4.76
CA SER A 334 -11.33 9.04 5.84
C SER A 334 -9.92 9.08 6.45
N LEU A 335 -8.93 9.42 5.65
CA LEU A 335 -7.56 9.65 6.15
C LEU A 335 -6.88 10.75 5.33
N PRO A 336 -5.98 11.55 5.94
CA PRO A 336 -5.23 12.56 5.20
C PRO A 336 -4.20 11.88 4.30
N LEU A 337 -4.16 12.29 3.03
CA LEU A 337 -3.20 11.78 2.05
C LEU A 337 -2.58 12.97 1.30
N VAL A 338 -1.26 13.00 1.18
CA VAL A 338 -0.58 13.92 0.27
C VAL A 338 -1.14 13.72 -1.13
N ALA A 339 -1.61 14.82 -1.73
CA ALA A 339 -2.23 14.78 -3.06
C ALA A 339 -1.19 14.41 -4.11
N MET A 340 -1.42 13.29 -4.77
CA MET A 340 -0.57 12.74 -5.82
C MET A 340 -1.41 11.96 -6.81
N ASP A 341 -0.96 11.91 -8.04
CA ASP A 341 -1.54 11.08 -9.09
C ASP A 341 -0.62 9.89 -9.35
N SER A 342 -1.21 8.72 -9.53
CA SER A 342 -0.48 7.48 -9.81
C SER A 342 -1.02 6.82 -11.07
N VAL A 343 -0.13 6.54 -12.00
CA VAL A 343 -0.44 5.83 -13.25
C VAL A 343 0.10 4.41 -13.13
N GLY A 344 -0.72 3.40 -13.38
CA GLY A 344 -0.34 1.98 -13.36
C GLY A 344 0.53 1.57 -14.56
N ALA A 345 1.58 2.35 -14.83
CA ALA A 345 2.56 2.10 -15.89
C ALA A 345 3.95 2.45 -15.38
N GLY A 346 4.79 1.46 -15.17
CA GLY A 346 6.19 1.60 -14.73
C GLY A 346 7.15 0.88 -15.66
N ALA A 347 8.42 0.87 -15.31
CA ALA A 347 9.49 0.25 -16.12
C ALA A 347 9.28 -1.26 -16.33
N GLY A 348 8.61 -1.96 -15.42
CA GLY A 348 8.28 -3.39 -15.55
C GLY A 348 6.93 -3.67 -16.20
N SER A 349 6.13 -2.66 -16.56
CA SER A 349 4.80 -2.87 -17.15
C SER A 349 4.88 -3.67 -18.43
N PHE A 350 3.93 -4.61 -18.59
CA PHE A 350 3.85 -5.39 -19.82
C PHE A 350 3.35 -4.55 -20.98
N VAL A 351 3.95 -4.80 -22.13
CA VAL A 351 3.62 -4.16 -23.42
C VAL A 351 2.83 -5.15 -24.26
N ARG A 352 1.64 -4.77 -24.67
CA ARG A 352 0.74 -5.61 -25.49
C ARG A 352 0.14 -4.83 -26.64
N ILE A 353 -0.27 -5.53 -27.68
CA ILE A 353 -1.10 -4.96 -28.75
C ILE A 353 -2.56 -5.26 -28.45
N ASP A 354 -3.38 -4.22 -28.43
CA ASP A 354 -4.83 -4.38 -28.33
C ASP A 354 -5.35 -5.08 -29.60
N PRO A 355 -6.06 -6.22 -29.49
CA PRO A 355 -6.46 -7.00 -30.65
C PRO A 355 -7.49 -6.28 -31.56
N HIS A 356 -8.20 -5.30 -31.02
CA HIS A 356 -9.25 -4.58 -31.77
C HIS A 356 -8.71 -3.28 -32.37
N SER A 357 -8.07 -2.43 -31.55
CA SER A 357 -7.58 -1.13 -31.99
C SER A 357 -6.19 -1.18 -32.62
N ARG A 358 -5.45 -2.28 -32.50
CA ARG A 358 -4.04 -2.42 -32.89
C ARG A 358 -3.12 -1.40 -32.19
N SER A 359 -3.58 -0.73 -31.16
CA SER A 359 -2.80 0.20 -30.39
C SER A 359 -1.91 -0.52 -29.37
N VAL A 360 -0.77 0.09 -29.04
CA VAL A 360 0.10 -0.38 -27.95
C VAL A 360 -0.56 -0.03 -26.62
N LYS A 361 -0.68 -1.01 -25.73
CA LYS A 361 -1.14 -0.84 -24.35
C LYS A 361 -0.04 -1.19 -23.36
N LEU A 362 0.06 -0.40 -22.29
CA LEU A 362 0.97 -0.61 -21.18
C LEU A 362 0.19 -0.98 -19.93
N GLY A 363 0.67 -2.01 -19.20
CA GLY A 363 0.08 -2.42 -17.95
C GLY A 363 -1.39 -2.87 -18.05
N PRO A 364 -2.11 -2.87 -16.92
CA PRO A 364 -1.63 -2.56 -15.57
C PRO A 364 -0.70 -3.65 -14.97
N ASP A 365 -0.67 -4.85 -15.59
CA ASP A 365 0.20 -5.94 -15.15
C ASP A 365 1.67 -5.61 -15.41
N SER A 366 2.56 -6.09 -14.54
CA SER A 366 4.00 -5.87 -14.65
C SER A 366 4.81 -7.11 -14.34
N ALA A 367 6.06 -7.12 -14.81
CA ALA A 367 7.05 -8.15 -14.51
C ALA A 367 7.44 -8.22 -13.03
N GLY A 368 7.24 -7.12 -12.29
CA GLY A 368 7.67 -6.99 -10.91
C GLY A 368 9.18 -7.22 -10.76
N TYR A 369 9.58 -7.95 -9.74
CA TYR A 369 10.98 -8.29 -9.46
C TYR A 369 11.64 -9.17 -10.56
N ARG A 370 10.85 -9.76 -11.45
CA ARG A 370 11.33 -10.61 -12.54
C ARG A 370 11.90 -9.85 -13.74
N VAL A 371 11.95 -8.52 -13.66
CA VAL A 371 12.61 -7.62 -14.64
C VAL A 371 11.93 -7.58 -16.01
N GLY A 372 12.03 -8.66 -16.78
CA GLY A 372 11.49 -8.77 -18.15
C GLY A 372 11.97 -10.02 -18.86
N THR A 373 11.62 -10.16 -20.14
CA THR A 373 12.05 -11.29 -20.98
C THR A 373 13.56 -11.28 -21.24
N CYS A 374 14.19 -10.11 -21.13
CA CYS A 374 15.64 -9.94 -21.26
C CYS A 374 16.46 -10.65 -20.17
N TRP A 375 15.85 -11.02 -19.05
CA TRP A 375 16.52 -11.84 -18.04
C TRP A 375 16.12 -13.30 -18.20
N LYS A 376 17.12 -14.18 -18.44
CA LYS A 376 16.88 -15.61 -18.74
C LYS A 376 16.13 -16.33 -17.62
N ASP A 377 16.45 -16.00 -16.37
CA ASP A 377 15.87 -16.66 -15.20
C ASP A 377 14.54 -16.03 -14.75
N SER A 378 14.03 -15.06 -15.51
CA SER A 378 12.76 -14.38 -15.20
C SER A 378 11.54 -15.30 -15.22
N GLY A 379 11.59 -16.36 -16.04
CA GLY A 379 10.41 -17.20 -16.33
C GLY A 379 9.30 -16.44 -17.08
N LEU A 380 9.63 -15.27 -17.66
CA LEU A 380 8.69 -14.44 -18.42
C LEU A 380 8.84 -14.64 -19.91
N ASP A 381 7.73 -14.60 -20.59
CA ASP A 381 7.60 -14.62 -22.05
C ASP A 381 6.87 -13.39 -22.62
N THR A 382 6.28 -12.54 -21.77
CA THR A 382 5.59 -11.30 -22.18
C THR A 382 6.56 -10.12 -22.12
N VAL A 383 6.58 -9.32 -23.20
CA VAL A 383 7.42 -8.10 -23.29
C VAL A 383 7.09 -7.10 -22.21
N SER A 384 8.11 -6.55 -21.57
CA SER A 384 8.02 -5.45 -20.62
C SER A 384 8.64 -4.16 -21.17
N VAL A 385 8.37 -3.02 -20.51
CA VAL A 385 9.04 -1.75 -20.84
C VAL A 385 10.55 -1.86 -20.62
N THR A 386 11.02 -2.66 -19.66
CA THR A 386 12.47 -2.94 -19.46
C THR A 386 13.09 -3.57 -20.71
N ASP A 387 12.37 -4.49 -21.38
CA ASP A 387 12.85 -5.09 -22.63
C ASP A 387 12.97 -4.05 -23.75
N CYS A 388 12.06 -3.08 -23.79
CA CYS A 388 12.16 -1.97 -24.73
C CYS A 388 13.34 -1.05 -24.41
N HIS A 389 13.56 -0.72 -23.15
CA HIS A 389 14.67 0.14 -22.71
C HIS A 389 16.04 -0.44 -23.01
N ILE A 390 16.21 -1.76 -22.86
CA ILE A 390 17.49 -2.40 -23.17
C ILE A 390 17.78 -2.43 -24.68
N VAL A 391 16.74 -2.66 -25.49
CA VAL A 391 16.87 -2.62 -26.96
C VAL A 391 17.17 -1.24 -27.48
N LEU A 392 16.60 -0.19 -26.84
CA LEU A 392 16.87 1.22 -27.15
C LEU A 392 18.22 1.71 -26.60
N GLY A 393 18.94 0.90 -25.81
CA GLY A 393 20.23 1.28 -25.26
C GLY A 393 20.15 2.21 -24.02
N TYR A 394 18.99 2.37 -23.40
CA TYR A 394 18.83 3.15 -22.16
C TYR A 394 19.33 2.42 -20.93
N LEU A 395 19.41 1.09 -20.98
CA LEU A 395 19.94 0.25 -19.91
C LEU A 395 21.21 -0.46 -20.38
N ASN A 396 22.21 -0.50 -19.49
CA ASN A 396 23.42 -1.28 -19.73
C ASN A 396 23.16 -2.76 -19.39
N PRO A 397 23.23 -3.69 -20.37
CA PRO A 397 22.93 -5.10 -20.15
C PRO A 397 23.89 -5.79 -19.19
N ASP A 398 25.13 -5.29 -19.08
CA ASP A 398 26.17 -5.89 -18.24
C ASP A 398 26.23 -5.34 -16.83
N ASN A 399 25.49 -4.25 -16.55
CA ASN A 399 25.56 -3.55 -15.26
C ASN A 399 24.18 -3.40 -14.55
N PHE A 400 23.25 -4.29 -14.82
CA PHE A 400 21.98 -4.27 -14.10
C PHE A 400 22.19 -4.78 -12.66
N LEU A 401 21.69 -4.05 -11.66
CA LEU A 401 21.98 -4.28 -10.22
C LEU A 401 23.50 -4.37 -9.95
N GLY A 402 24.28 -3.42 -10.45
CA GLY A 402 25.73 -3.43 -10.26
C GLY A 402 26.44 -4.63 -10.92
N GLY A 403 25.80 -5.24 -11.94
CA GLY A 403 26.35 -6.40 -12.67
C GLY A 403 25.95 -7.77 -12.10
N LEU A 404 25.10 -7.79 -11.06
CA LEU A 404 24.58 -9.05 -10.48
C LEU A 404 23.63 -9.78 -11.45
N ILE A 405 22.90 -9.04 -12.29
CA ILE A 405 22.01 -9.60 -13.31
C ILE A 405 22.51 -9.15 -14.68
N LYS A 406 22.74 -10.12 -15.56
CA LYS A 406 23.04 -9.87 -16.96
C LYS A 406 21.78 -9.98 -17.79
N LEU A 407 21.57 -9.00 -18.65
CA LEU A 407 20.39 -8.91 -19.51
C LEU A 407 20.75 -9.29 -20.95
N ASP A 408 19.85 -10.00 -21.61
CA ASP A 408 20.02 -10.52 -22.99
C ASP A 408 19.26 -9.63 -23.98
N VAL A 409 19.98 -8.77 -24.70
CA VAL A 409 19.42 -7.83 -25.69
C VAL A 409 18.78 -8.56 -26.87
N ASP A 410 19.35 -9.64 -27.31
CA ASP A 410 18.86 -10.35 -28.50
C ASP A 410 17.58 -11.12 -28.17
N ARG A 411 17.48 -11.68 -26.97
CA ARG A 411 16.24 -12.26 -26.46
C ARG A 411 15.14 -11.21 -26.39
N ALA A 412 15.39 -10.02 -25.86
CA ALA A 412 14.42 -8.93 -25.82
C ALA A 412 13.98 -8.52 -27.24
N LYS A 413 14.91 -8.34 -28.18
CA LYS A 413 14.60 -8.02 -29.58
C LYS A 413 13.69 -9.08 -30.21
N LYS A 414 13.97 -10.37 -29.98
CA LYS A 414 13.16 -11.46 -30.50
C LYS A 414 11.71 -11.36 -29.99
N HIS A 415 11.52 -11.25 -28.68
CA HIS A 415 10.16 -11.15 -28.08
C HIS A 415 9.42 -9.89 -28.55
N ILE A 416 10.10 -8.74 -28.64
CA ILE A 416 9.49 -7.50 -29.15
C ILE A 416 9.05 -7.67 -30.60
N LYS A 417 9.88 -8.31 -31.45
CA LYS A 417 9.52 -8.56 -32.84
C LYS A 417 8.27 -9.42 -32.93
N GLU A 418 8.26 -10.57 -32.26
CA GLU A 418 7.19 -11.57 -32.33
C GLU A 418 5.86 -11.06 -31.75
N GLN A 419 5.91 -10.29 -30.63
CA GLN A 419 4.70 -9.92 -29.89
C GLN A 419 4.20 -8.51 -30.21
N ILE A 420 5.03 -7.64 -30.77
CA ILE A 420 4.67 -6.25 -31.01
C ILE A 420 4.81 -5.90 -32.49
N ALA A 421 6.01 -6.05 -33.08
CA ALA A 421 6.27 -5.55 -34.43
C ALA A 421 5.56 -6.36 -35.53
N ASP A 422 5.57 -7.70 -35.43
CA ASP A 422 4.95 -8.57 -36.43
C ASP A 422 3.41 -8.60 -36.32
N ILE A 423 2.83 -8.12 -35.18
CA ILE A 423 1.39 -8.06 -34.96
C ILE A 423 0.80 -6.69 -35.33
N ARG A 424 1.56 -5.62 -35.20
CA ARG A 424 1.14 -4.23 -35.51
C ARG A 424 1.08 -4.00 -37.02
#